data_c0cfe1a32fdd20361e04558e9157cdd9
#
_entry.id   c0cfe1a32fdd20361e04558e9157cdd9
#
_cell.length_a   1.000
_cell.length_b   1.000
_cell.length_c   1.000
_cell.angle_alpha   90.00
_cell.angle_beta   90.00
_cell.angle_gamma   90.00
#
_symmetry.space_group_name_H-M   'P 1'
#
loop_
_entity.id
_entity.type
_entity.pdbx_description
1 polymer ?
#
loop_
_entity_poly.entity_id
_entity_poly.type
_entity_poly.pdbx_seq_one_letter_code
_entity_poly.pdbx_strand_id
1 'polypeptide(L)'
;RYSGTTGQQLMTALKTLHLISENGVPTQKLEELVYSSGTQRQLKIKDILEFKYSDIFQIDLLRATRSQFNESFRSVGINDGMLNKCQLFFIQACQDAGIELSSYILARRHGLSSPKKNDKGSNIKLTSIPKTKLNTNEVIVSKILDKYPDFDPNWKPDVQKSWMEGMIKLYDGIN
;
A
#
# COMPACT_ATOMS: atom_id res chain seq x y z
N ARG A 1 0.48 -19.02 19.28
CA ARG A 1 -0.06 -18.31 20.44
C ARG A 1 0.59 -16.92 20.48
N TYR A 2 -0.19 -15.88 20.20
CA TYR A 2 0.28 -14.50 20.30
C TYR A 2 0.31 -14.09 21.77
N SER A 3 1.49 -13.74 22.30
CA SER A 3 1.68 -13.30 23.68
C SER A 3 2.43 -11.96 23.70
N GLY A 4 2.36 -11.24 24.80
CA GLY A 4 3.03 -9.96 24.97
C GLY A 4 2.42 -8.81 24.16
N THR A 5 3.25 -7.87 23.75
CA THR A 5 2.84 -6.63 23.07
C THR A 5 2.10 -6.88 21.74
N THR A 6 2.48 -7.91 20.99
CA THR A 6 1.81 -8.26 19.72
C THR A 6 0.38 -8.74 19.96
N GLY A 7 0.15 -9.55 21.01
CA GLY A 7 -1.18 -10.01 21.40
C GLY A 7 -2.07 -8.83 21.80
N GLN A 8 -1.54 -7.90 22.58
CA GLN A 8 -2.27 -6.70 22.99
C GLN A 8 -2.64 -5.81 21.79
N GLN A 9 -1.72 -5.60 20.86
CA GLN A 9 -1.97 -4.83 19.63
C GLN A 9 -3.08 -5.48 18.78
N LEU A 10 -3.07 -6.81 18.64
CA LEU A 10 -4.11 -7.53 17.92
C LEU A 10 -5.47 -7.37 18.61
N MET A 11 -5.54 -7.55 19.94
CA MET A 11 -6.78 -7.36 20.69
C MET A 11 -7.31 -5.94 20.56
N THR A 12 -6.45 -4.94 20.65
CA THR A 12 -6.82 -3.53 20.44
C THR A 12 -7.37 -3.30 19.03
N ALA A 13 -6.73 -3.85 18.00
CA ALA A 13 -7.21 -3.73 16.62
C ALA A 13 -8.59 -4.37 16.43
N LEU A 14 -8.81 -5.57 16.98
CA LEU A 14 -10.12 -6.26 16.92
C LEU A 14 -11.23 -5.48 17.65
N LYS A 15 -10.93 -4.90 18.82
CA LYS A 15 -11.86 -4.00 19.54
C LYS A 15 -12.17 -2.76 18.72
N THR A 16 -11.15 -2.13 18.15
CA THR A 16 -11.30 -0.93 17.31
C THR A 16 -12.21 -1.19 16.10
N LEU A 17 -12.13 -2.37 15.51
CA LEU A 17 -13.01 -2.79 14.40
C LEU A 17 -14.37 -3.32 14.85
N HIS A 18 -14.67 -3.29 16.14
CA HIS A 18 -15.89 -3.84 16.74
C HIS A 18 -16.13 -5.33 16.42
N LEU A 19 -15.04 -6.08 16.23
CA LEU A 19 -15.08 -7.53 16.01
C LEU A 19 -15.12 -8.31 17.33
N ILE A 20 -14.60 -7.71 18.40
CA ILE A 20 -14.73 -8.20 19.76
C ILE A 20 -15.24 -7.07 20.67
N SER A 21 -15.93 -7.43 21.74
CA SER A 21 -16.37 -6.49 22.78
C SER A 21 -15.19 -6.02 23.64
N GLU A 22 -15.43 -5.03 24.50
CA GLU A 22 -14.41 -4.56 25.47
C GLU A 22 -13.92 -5.69 26.39
N ASN A 23 -14.79 -6.65 26.70
CA ASN A 23 -14.46 -7.83 27.50
C ASN A 23 -13.74 -8.94 26.70
N GLY A 24 -13.47 -8.73 25.41
CA GLY A 24 -12.80 -9.71 24.54
C GLY A 24 -13.70 -10.82 24.01
N VAL A 25 -15.03 -10.69 24.15
CA VAL A 25 -15.99 -11.65 23.60
C VAL A 25 -16.23 -11.37 22.12
N PRO A 26 -16.23 -12.38 21.24
CA PRO A 26 -16.58 -12.23 19.83
C PRO A 26 -17.94 -11.55 19.64
N THR A 27 -18.02 -10.65 18.67
CA THR A 27 -19.30 -10.04 18.26
C THR A 27 -19.90 -10.82 17.10
N GLN A 28 -21.19 -10.63 16.84
CA GLN A 28 -21.86 -11.21 15.69
C GLN A 28 -21.15 -10.87 14.37
N LYS A 29 -20.58 -9.65 14.25
CA LYS A 29 -19.79 -9.25 13.06
C LYS A 29 -18.58 -10.16 12.83
N LEU A 30 -17.89 -10.54 13.89
CA LEU A 30 -16.76 -11.47 13.77
C LEU A 30 -17.23 -12.87 13.39
N GLU A 31 -18.31 -13.36 13.98
CA GLU A 31 -18.88 -14.66 13.64
C GLU A 31 -19.30 -14.71 12.17
N GLU A 32 -20.05 -13.73 11.71
CA GLU A 32 -20.45 -13.60 10.30
C GLU A 32 -19.24 -13.56 9.36
N LEU A 33 -18.17 -12.84 9.72
CA LEU A 33 -16.94 -12.76 8.93
C LEU A 33 -16.22 -14.11 8.86
N VAL A 34 -16.15 -14.84 9.97
CA VAL A 34 -15.45 -16.13 10.07
C VAL A 34 -16.15 -17.20 9.23
N TYR A 35 -17.49 -17.23 9.27
CA TYR A 35 -18.29 -18.23 8.54
C TYR A 35 -18.58 -17.83 7.09
N SER A 36 -18.23 -16.60 6.66
CA SER A 36 -18.36 -16.17 5.27
C SER A 36 -17.16 -16.57 4.42
N SER A 37 -17.38 -16.81 3.13
CA SER A 37 -16.33 -17.14 2.16
C SER A 37 -16.57 -16.42 0.82
N GLY A 38 -15.53 -16.32 0.01
CA GLY A 38 -15.59 -15.72 -1.32
C GLY A 38 -16.16 -14.29 -1.29
N THR A 39 -17.09 -13.98 -2.16
CA THR A 39 -17.70 -12.65 -2.32
C THR A 39 -18.42 -12.18 -1.05
N GLN A 40 -19.05 -13.09 -0.31
CA GLN A 40 -19.72 -12.74 0.95
C GLN A 40 -18.72 -12.20 1.98
N ARG A 41 -17.56 -12.83 2.08
CA ARG A 41 -16.49 -12.37 2.96
C ARG A 41 -15.96 -11.00 2.53
N GLN A 42 -15.81 -10.76 1.24
CA GLN A 42 -15.38 -9.45 0.71
C GLN A 42 -16.36 -8.34 1.09
N LEU A 43 -17.66 -8.57 0.94
CA LEU A 43 -18.70 -7.61 1.34
C LEU A 43 -18.63 -7.31 2.83
N LYS A 44 -18.48 -8.33 3.69
CA LYS A 44 -18.36 -8.11 5.14
C LYS A 44 -17.13 -7.31 5.53
N ILE A 45 -15.98 -7.57 4.89
CA ILE A 45 -14.76 -6.77 5.12
C ILE A 45 -14.99 -5.33 4.67
N LYS A 46 -15.61 -5.13 3.51
CA LYS A 46 -15.95 -3.80 3.00
C LYS A 46 -16.83 -3.02 3.97
N ASP A 47 -17.92 -3.62 4.46
CA ASP A 47 -18.82 -3.01 5.44
C ASP A 47 -18.10 -2.58 6.72
N ILE A 48 -17.18 -3.42 7.21
CA ILE A 48 -16.37 -3.12 8.40
C ILE A 48 -15.45 -1.92 8.14
N LEU A 49 -14.82 -1.88 6.96
CA LEU A 49 -13.93 -0.79 6.59
C LEU A 49 -14.68 0.52 6.39
N GLU A 50 -15.79 0.53 5.66
CA GLU A 50 -16.61 1.72 5.42
C GLU A 50 -17.17 2.28 6.73
N PHE A 51 -17.56 1.43 7.64
CA PHE A 51 -18.03 1.85 8.97
C PHE A 51 -16.90 2.50 9.79
N LYS A 52 -15.72 1.88 9.82
CA LYS A 52 -14.63 2.35 10.71
C LYS A 52 -13.80 3.46 10.12
N TYR A 53 -13.65 3.47 8.81
CA TYR A 53 -12.81 4.41 8.07
C TYR A 53 -13.65 5.33 7.17
N SER A 54 -14.89 5.66 7.58
CA SER A 54 -15.81 6.51 6.83
C SER A 54 -15.17 7.79 6.31
N ASP A 55 -14.35 8.44 7.13
CA ASP A 55 -13.68 9.70 6.77
C ASP A 55 -12.64 9.50 5.67
N ILE A 56 -11.99 8.32 5.63
CA ILE A 56 -11.03 7.97 4.58
C ILE A 56 -11.75 7.65 3.27
N PHE A 57 -12.96 7.10 3.34
CA PHE A 57 -13.79 6.85 2.16
C PHE A 57 -14.44 8.10 1.57
N GLN A 58 -14.32 9.27 2.22
CA GLN A 58 -14.76 10.56 1.65
C GLN A 58 -13.87 11.02 0.48
N ILE A 59 -12.62 10.56 0.41
CA ILE A 59 -11.76 10.82 -0.74
C ILE A 59 -12.00 9.76 -1.83
N ASP A 60 -11.82 10.16 -3.10
CA ASP A 60 -11.86 9.21 -4.22
C ASP A 60 -10.61 8.32 -4.20
N LEU A 61 -10.72 7.14 -3.57
CA LEU A 61 -9.61 6.19 -3.41
C LEU A 61 -9.03 5.69 -4.73
N LEU A 62 -9.78 5.77 -5.85
CA LEU A 62 -9.31 5.38 -7.18
C LEU A 62 -8.37 6.41 -7.79
N ARG A 63 -8.52 7.69 -7.40
CA ARG A 63 -7.76 8.81 -7.96
C ARG A 63 -6.89 9.53 -6.94
N ALA A 64 -7.06 9.23 -5.67
CA ALA A 64 -6.35 9.91 -4.60
C ALA A 64 -4.84 9.78 -4.75
N THR A 65 -4.16 10.90 -4.57
CA THR A 65 -2.71 10.95 -4.45
C THR A 65 -2.26 10.41 -3.09
N ARG A 66 -0.99 10.05 -2.98
CA ARG A 66 -0.39 9.63 -1.71
C ARG A 66 -0.51 10.69 -0.62
N SER A 67 -0.40 11.96 -1.00
CA SER A 67 -0.52 13.08 -0.05
C SER A 67 -1.93 13.18 0.53
N GLN A 68 -2.95 13.14 -0.32
CA GLN A 68 -4.36 13.14 0.09
C GLN A 68 -4.68 11.95 0.99
N PHE A 69 -4.18 10.77 0.64
CA PHE A 69 -4.33 9.56 1.45
C PHE A 69 -3.61 9.67 2.81
N ASN A 70 -2.43 10.27 2.88
CA ASN A 70 -1.76 10.52 4.16
C ASN A 70 -2.55 11.50 5.02
N GLU A 71 -3.07 12.56 4.41
CA GLU A 71 -3.82 13.61 5.11
C GLU A 71 -5.14 13.07 5.66
N SER A 72 -5.86 12.21 4.93
CA SER A 72 -7.10 11.61 5.43
C SER A 72 -6.88 10.74 6.68
N PHE A 73 -5.71 10.11 6.83
CA PHE A 73 -5.36 9.40 8.08
C PHE A 73 -4.97 10.35 9.22
N ARG A 74 -4.33 11.47 8.91
CA ARG A 74 -4.00 12.49 9.92
C ARG A 74 -5.23 13.21 10.43
N SER A 75 -6.21 13.50 9.57
CA SER A 75 -7.46 14.16 9.97
C SER A 75 -8.27 13.34 10.97
N VAL A 76 -8.17 12.01 10.94
CA VAL A 76 -8.79 11.13 11.95
C VAL A 76 -7.93 10.95 13.21
N GLY A 77 -6.88 11.75 13.37
CA GLY A 77 -6.06 11.78 14.59
C GLY A 77 -4.97 10.70 14.68
N ILE A 78 -4.62 10.04 13.58
CA ILE A 78 -3.54 9.05 13.57
C ILE A 78 -2.19 9.78 13.53
N ASN A 79 -1.37 9.54 14.56
CA ASN A 79 -0.04 10.14 14.63
C ASN A 79 0.93 9.51 13.61
N ASP A 80 2.00 10.26 13.24
CA ASP A 80 2.97 9.84 12.22
C ASP A 80 3.66 8.51 12.54
N GLY A 81 3.85 8.17 13.81
CA GLY A 81 4.46 6.90 14.23
C GLY A 81 3.60 5.67 13.91
N MET A 82 2.29 5.83 13.87
CA MET A 82 1.33 4.76 13.54
C MET A 82 0.84 4.82 12.09
N LEU A 83 1.01 5.95 11.42
CA LEU A 83 0.48 6.23 10.09
C LEU A 83 0.79 5.10 9.09
N ASN A 84 2.04 4.71 8.97
CA ASN A 84 2.45 3.66 8.03
C ASN A 84 1.80 2.31 8.36
N LYS A 85 1.66 1.95 9.62
CA LYS A 85 1.04 0.69 10.04
C LYS A 85 -0.45 0.67 9.72
N CYS A 86 -1.15 1.76 10.03
CA CYS A 86 -2.58 1.90 9.75
C CYS A 86 -2.86 1.90 8.24
N GLN A 87 -2.03 2.59 7.45
CA GLN A 87 -2.15 2.60 5.99
C GLN A 87 -1.89 1.23 5.36
N LEU A 88 -0.85 0.51 5.81
CA LEU A 88 -0.58 -0.84 5.31
C LEU A 88 -1.73 -1.80 5.63
N PHE A 89 -2.27 -1.73 6.84
CA PHE A 89 -3.44 -2.51 7.21
C PHE A 89 -4.64 -2.17 6.32
N PHE A 90 -4.94 -0.88 6.14
CA PHE A 90 -6.07 -0.42 5.32
C PHE A 90 -5.92 -0.87 3.86
N ILE A 91 -4.74 -0.70 3.26
CA ILE A 91 -4.46 -1.13 1.88
C ILE A 91 -4.69 -2.64 1.73
N GLN A 92 -4.14 -3.44 2.64
CA GLN A 92 -4.32 -4.90 2.60
C GLN A 92 -5.79 -5.29 2.77
N ALA A 93 -6.48 -4.68 3.71
CA ALA A 93 -7.90 -4.95 3.95
C ALA A 93 -8.79 -4.52 2.75
N CYS A 94 -8.46 -3.41 2.08
CA CYS A 94 -9.13 -3.01 0.83
C CYS A 94 -8.91 -4.03 -0.28
N GLN A 95 -7.69 -4.54 -0.45
CA GLN A 95 -7.38 -5.60 -1.42
C GLN A 95 -8.17 -6.87 -1.12
N ASP A 96 -8.22 -7.29 0.15
CA ASP A 96 -8.98 -8.47 0.58
C ASP A 96 -10.50 -8.28 0.38
N ALA A 97 -10.99 -7.04 0.49
CA ALA A 97 -12.40 -6.67 0.23
C ALA A 97 -12.72 -6.49 -1.26
N GLY A 98 -11.72 -6.53 -2.15
CA GLY A 98 -11.90 -6.25 -3.57
C GLY A 98 -12.14 -4.76 -3.87
N ILE A 99 -11.73 -3.85 -2.98
CA ILE A 99 -11.81 -2.40 -3.17
C ILE A 99 -10.58 -1.96 -3.97
N GLU A 100 -10.80 -1.33 -5.10
CA GLU A 100 -9.74 -0.80 -5.94
C GLU A 100 -9.15 0.50 -5.33
N LEU A 101 -7.83 0.60 -5.37
CA LEU A 101 -7.08 1.76 -4.89
C LEU A 101 -6.22 2.32 -6.01
N SER A 102 -5.98 3.63 -5.97
CA SER A 102 -5.11 4.29 -6.96
C SER A 102 -3.70 3.71 -6.95
N SER A 103 -3.06 3.72 -8.11
CA SER A 103 -1.65 3.34 -8.25
C SER A 103 -0.72 4.16 -7.36
N TYR A 104 -1.06 5.42 -7.09
CA TYR A 104 -0.30 6.31 -6.19
C TYR A 104 -0.36 5.86 -4.72
N ILE A 105 -1.50 5.30 -4.27
CA ILE A 105 -1.64 4.71 -2.94
C ILE A 105 -0.85 3.41 -2.84
N LEU A 106 -0.93 2.57 -3.88
CA LEU A 106 -0.29 1.26 -3.94
C LEU A 106 1.24 1.35 -4.16
N ALA A 107 1.73 2.45 -4.77
CA ALA A 107 3.15 2.65 -4.99
C ALA A 107 3.90 2.61 -3.65
N ARG A 108 4.73 1.60 -3.46
CA ARG A 108 5.66 1.55 -2.33
C ARG A 108 6.61 2.74 -2.47
N ARG A 109 6.76 3.55 -1.42
CA ARG A 109 7.93 4.41 -1.31
C ARG A 109 9.14 3.48 -1.38
N HIS A 110 9.87 3.47 -2.47
CA HIS A 110 11.28 3.11 -2.43
C HIS A 110 11.94 4.17 -1.55
N GLY A 111 12.01 3.87 -0.26
CA GLY A 111 12.66 4.77 0.69
C GLY A 111 14.07 4.98 0.20
N LEU A 112 14.46 6.23 0.10
CA LEU A 112 15.84 6.65 0.28
C LEU A 112 16.26 6.14 1.67
N SER A 113 16.63 4.86 1.74
CA SER A 113 17.38 4.35 2.88
C SER A 113 18.75 4.99 2.79
N SER A 114 18.96 6.02 3.60
CA SER A 114 20.31 6.46 3.96
C SER A 114 21.16 5.22 4.23
N PRO A 115 22.38 5.12 3.71
CA PRO A 115 23.23 3.98 3.96
C PRO A 115 23.57 3.94 5.45
N LYS A 116 22.90 3.09 6.21
CA LYS A 116 23.43 2.69 7.52
C LYS A 116 24.68 1.88 7.25
N LYS A 117 25.85 2.51 7.48
CA LYS A 117 27.07 1.78 7.80
C LYS A 117 26.76 0.87 8.97
N ASN A 118 26.79 -0.41 8.76
CA ASN A 118 27.11 -1.39 9.79
C ASN A 118 27.77 -2.59 9.14
N ASP A 119 29.01 -2.76 9.55
CA ASP A 119 29.83 -3.94 9.41
C ASP A 119 29.19 -5.21 9.99
N LYS A 120 29.64 -6.32 9.43
CA LYS A 120 29.64 -7.73 9.87
C LYS A 120 28.48 -8.60 9.41
N GLY A 121 28.91 -9.36 8.43
CA GLY A 121 28.61 -10.71 8.01
C GLY A 121 27.54 -11.53 8.73
N SER A 122 26.61 -11.99 7.92
CA SER A 122 26.18 -13.39 7.95
C SER A 122 25.37 -13.73 6.70
N ASN A 123 25.77 -14.80 6.05
CA ASN A 123 25.11 -15.47 4.94
C ASN A 123 23.65 -15.79 5.29
N ILE A 124 22.70 -15.26 4.53
CA ILE A 124 21.35 -15.79 4.48
C ILE A 124 21.04 -16.20 3.04
N LYS A 125 20.86 -17.51 2.86
CA LYS A 125 20.41 -18.16 1.63
C LYS A 125 19.14 -17.49 1.12
N LEU A 126 19.18 -17.01 -0.12
CA LEU A 126 17.99 -16.65 -0.90
C LEU A 126 17.17 -17.92 -1.17
N THR A 127 16.01 -18.01 -0.56
CA THR A 127 14.98 -18.96 -0.99
C THR A 127 14.24 -18.35 -2.20
N SER A 128 14.26 -19.08 -3.27
CA SER A 128 13.78 -18.72 -4.61
C SER A 128 12.28 -18.43 -4.64
N ILE A 129 11.92 -17.21 -5.08
CA ILE A 129 10.59 -16.84 -5.55
C ILE A 129 10.42 -17.37 -6.99
N PRO A 130 9.28 -17.95 -7.39
CA PRO A 130 9.10 -18.49 -8.72
C PRO A 130 9.22 -17.37 -9.77
N LYS A 131 10.14 -17.56 -10.71
CA LYS A 131 10.34 -16.69 -11.87
C LYS A 131 9.16 -16.82 -12.83
N THR A 132 8.21 -15.87 -12.74
CA THR A 132 7.41 -15.52 -13.90
C THR A 132 8.38 -14.94 -14.93
N LYS A 133 8.39 -15.48 -16.16
CA LYS A 133 9.24 -15.00 -17.25
C LYS A 133 8.80 -13.59 -17.63
N LEU A 134 9.37 -12.57 -16.98
CA LEU A 134 9.32 -11.21 -17.49
C LEU A 134 10.27 -11.15 -18.70
N ASN A 135 9.75 -10.65 -19.81
CA ASN A 135 10.55 -10.37 -21.01
C ASN A 135 11.72 -9.47 -20.61
N THR A 136 12.92 -9.80 -21.07
CA THR A 136 14.15 -9.08 -20.75
C THR A 136 14.02 -7.58 -21.06
N ASN A 137 13.24 -7.23 -22.09
CA ASN A 137 12.98 -5.86 -22.50
C ASN A 137 12.17 -5.07 -21.44
N GLU A 138 11.16 -5.67 -20.82
CA GLU A 138 10.36 -5.01 -19.75
C GLU A 138 11.21 -4.67 -18.52
N VAL A 139 12.14 -5.54 -18.16
CA VAL A 139 13.06 -5.29 -17.03
C VAL A 139 14.05 -4.17 -17.32
N ILE A 140 14.54 -4.10 -18.58
CA ILE A 140 15.46 -3.03 -19.01
C ILE A 140 14.72 -1.69 -19.04
N VAL A 141 13.53 -1.66 -19.60
CA VAL A 141 12.68 -0.46 -19.67
C VAL A 141 12.32 0.06 -18.29
N SER A 142 11.91 -0.81 -17.38
CA SER A 142 11.64 -0.42 -15.99
C SER A 142 12.86 0.23 -15.33
N LYS A 143 14.05 -0.32 -15.52
CA LYS A 143 15.29 0.24 -14.97
C LYS A 143 15.71 1.58 -15.62
N ILE A 144 15.36 1.80 -16.88
CA ILE A 144 15.61 3.07 -17.57
C ILE A 144 14.63 4.12 -17.05
N LEU A 145 13.35 3.78 -16.94
CA LEU A 145 12.30 4.65 -16.39
C LEU A 145 12.59 5.07 -14.96
N ASP A 146 13.12 4.18 -14.13
CA ASP A 146 13.52 4.48 -12.74
C ASP A 146 14.62 5.55 -12.64
N LYS A 147 15.42 5.72 -13.73
CA LYS A 147 16.49 6.73 -13.81
C LYS A 147 16.09 7.97 -14.59
N TYR A 148 14.95 7.93 -15.27
CA TYR A 148 14.47 9.07 -16.05
C TYR A 148 13.88 10.11 -15.10
N PRO A 149 14.26 11.39 -15.23
CA PRO A 149 13.73 12.43 -14.35
C PRO A 149 12.24 12.64 -14.60
N ASP A 150 11.48 12.91 -13.52
CA ASP A 150 10.07 13.27 -13.64
C ASP A 150 9.91 14.56 -14.46
N PHE A 151 8.84 14.64 -15.26
CA PHE A 151 8.57 15.83 -16.07
C PHE A 151 8.22 17.01 -15.15
N ASP A 152 8.95 18.11 -15.30
CA ASP A 152 8.66 19.37 -14.60
C ASP A 152 8.16 20.42 -15.63
N PRO A 153 6.92 20.89 -15.50
CA PRO A 153 6.34 21.90 -16.40
C PRO A 153 7.07 23.26 -16.33
N ASN A 154 7.89 23.50 -15.32
CA ASN A 154 8.67 24.73 -15.18
C ASN A 154 10.01 24.70 -15.93
N TRP A 155 10.39 23.59 -16.55
CA TRP A 155 11.59 23.53 -17.38
C TRP A 155 11.49 24.45 -18.59
N LYS A 156 12.65 24.89 -19.08
CA LYS A 156 12.70 25.62 -20.34
C LYS A 156 12.11 24.79 -21.49
N PRO A 157 11.44 25.41 -22.46
CA PRO A 157 10.77 24.68 -23.56
C PRO A 157 11.66 23.69 -24.31
N ASP A 158 12.94 24.00 -24.50
CA ASP A 158 13.91 23.11 -25.16
C ASP A 158 14.15 21.84 -24.32
N VAL A 159 14.19 21.95 -22.99
CA VAL A 159 14.37 20.81 -22.08
C VAL A 159 13.13 19.93 -22.09
N GLN A 160 11.94 20.55 -22.05
CA GLN A 160 10.67 19.83 -22.14
C GLN A 160 10.59 19.04 -23.45
N LYS A 161 10.96 19.65 -24.56
CA LYS A 161 10.97 19.02 -25.88
C LYS A 161 11.94 17.82 -25.91
N SER A 162 13.15 18.00 -25.42
CA SER A 162 14.17 16.94 -25.36
C SER A 162 13.73 15.78 -24.47
N TRP A 163 13.04 16.07 -23.36
CA TRP A 163 12.47 15.06 -22.47
C TRP A 163 11.39 14.24 -23.18
N MET A 164 10.46 14.90 -23.88
CA MET A 164 9.41 14.25 -24.64
C MET A 164 9.98 13.39 -25.79
N GLU A 165 10.96 13.90 -26.54
CA GLU A 165 11.61 13.14 -27.59
C GLU A 165 12.32 11.89 -27.05
N GLY A 166 12.93 11.98 -25.86
CA GLY A 166 13.55 10.85 -25.17
C GLY A 166 12.52 9.78 -24.81
N MET A 167 11.35 10.18 -24.32
CA MET A 167 10.26 9.25 -23.97
C MET A 167 9.68 8.57 -25.22
N ILE A 168 9.50 9.29 -26.32
CA ILE A 168 9.03 8.72 -27.59
C ILE A 168 10.01 7.66 -28.09
N LYS A 169 11.31 7.97 -28.11
CA LYS A 169 12.36 7.01 -28.54
C LYS A 169 12.41 5.77 -27.67
N LEU A 170 12.18 5.93 -26.36
CA LEU A 170 12.10 4.80 -25.43
C LEU A 170 10.90 3.90 -25.76
N TYR A 171 9.75 4.51 -26.05
CA TYR A 171 8.53 3.79 -26.41
C TYR A 171 8.66 3.05 -27.75
N ASP A 172 9.24 3.70 -28.77
CA ASP A 172 9.48 3.10 -30.09
C ASP A 172 10.50 1.96 -30.05
N GLY A 173 11.43 1.99 -29.10
CA GLY A 173 12.43 0.94 -28.90
C GLY A 173 11.91 -0.31 -28.17
N ILE A 174 10.66 -0.27 -27.65
CA ILE A 174 10.01 -1.39 -26.94
C ILE A 174 9.15 -2.23 -27.89
N ASN A 175 8.63 -1.64 -28.96
CA ASN A 175 7.84 -2.31 -29.99
C ASN A 175 8.73 -2.91 -31.08
#